data_56ee48972d8b4ac4b242c26c93d99792
#
_entry.id   56ee48972d8b4ac4b242c26c93d99792
#
_cell.length_a   1.000
_cell.length_b   1.000
_cell.length_c   1.000
_cell.angle_alpha   90.00
_cell.angle_beta   90.00
_cell.angle_gamma   90.00
#
_symmetry.space_group_name_H-M   'P 1'
#
loop_
_entity.id
_entity.type
_entity.pdbx_description
1 polymer ?
#
loop_
_entity_poly.entity_id
_entity_poly.type
_entity_poly.pdbx_seq_one_letter_code
_entity_poly.pdbx_strand_id
1 'polypeptide(L)'
;MSWFKNIFKKEEKESLDKGLEKSSKGFFDKISRAVVGKSKVDDEVLDELEEVLIASDVGVNTTVKIIERIEARVERDKYVNTSELDKILREEISALLLENPHSQTKNIDETKKPYVIMVVGVNGVGKTTTIGKLANQFKSQGLKVVLGAGDTFRAAAVDQLVIWSERVGVPIVKQNMGSDPASVAFDTLQSAVAQNADVVIIDTAGRLHNKINLMNELSKIKRVMQKVLPEAPHEVLLVLDGSTGQNAFEQAKQFTAATEVTALAVTKLDGTAKGGVVIGISDQFQIPVKYIGVGEKMEDLQLFNGEEFVDSFFKKRK
;
A
#
# COMPACT_ATOMS: atom_id res chain seq x y z
N MET A 1 18.72 1.57 -24.25
CA MET A 1 18.09 1.65 -22.90
C MET A 1 16.60 2.03 -22.91
N SER A 2 16.07 2.80 -23.87
CA SER A 2 14.65 3.20 -23.94
C SER A 2 13.68 2.04 -24.21
N TRP A 3 14.03 1.07 -25.06
CA TRP A 3 13.15 -0.03 -25.45
C TRP A 3 12.86 -1.01 -24.29
N PHE A 4 13.86 -1.38 -23.49
CA PHE A 4 13.67 -2.21 -22.31
C PHE A 4 12.79 -1.55 -21.25
N LYS A 5 12.98 -0.24 -20.99
CA LYS A 5 12.10 0.51 -20.05
C LYS A 5 10.64 0.50 -20.49
N ASN A 6 10.37 0.57 -21.80
CA ASN A 6 9.01 0.53 -22.34
C ASN A 6 8.35 -0.85 -22.21
N ILE A 7 9.12 -1.94 -22.34
CA ILE A 7 8.61 -3.31 -22.14
C ILE A 7 8.25 -3.54 -20.68
N PHE A 8 9.13 -3.20 -19.73
CA PHE A 8 8.85 -3.34 -18.29
C PHE A 8 7.64 -2.52 -17.88
N LYS A 9 7.52 -1.28 -18.34
CA LYS A 9 6.34 -0.43 -18.07
C LYS A 9 5.04 -1.03 -18.63
N LYS A 10 5.12 -1.73 -19.76
CA LYS A 10 3.96 -2.40 -20.35
C LYS A 10 3.56 -3.63 -19.54
N GLU A 11 4.52 -4.44 -19.10
CA GLU A 11 4.26 -5.62 -18.25
C GLU A 11 3.70 -5.22 -16.88
N GLU A 12 4.22 -4.16 -16.25
CA GLU A 12 3.69 -3.61 -15.01
C GLU A 12 2.24 -3.15 -15.18
N LYS A 13 1.92 -2.43 -16.26
CA LYS A 13 0.55 -1.99 -16.55
C LYS A 13 -0.39 -3.16 -16.83
N GLU A 14 0.04 -4.18 -17.56
CA GLU A 14 -0.75 -5.38 -17.80
C GLU A 14 -1.03 -6.16 -16.50
N SER A 15 -0.04 -6.25 -15.60
CA SER A 15 -0.20 -6.85 -14.27
C SER A 15 -1.17 -6.03 -13.40
N LEU A 16 -1.06 -4.71 -13.41
CA LEU A 16 -1.99 -3.81 -12.72
C LEU A 16 -3.43 -3.97 -13.24
N ASP A 17 -3.61 -3.93 -14.55
CA ASP A 17 -4.90 -4.11 -15.19
C ASP A 17 -5.54 -5.45 -14.79
N LYS A 18 -4.76 -6.53 -14.80
CA LYS A 18 -5.21 -7.85 -14.40
C LYS A 18 -5.53 -7.93 -12.91
N GLY A 19 -4.68 -7.35 -12.07
CA GLY A 19 -4.86 -7.33 -10.63
C GLY A 19 -6.11 -6.55 -10.19
N LEU A 20 -6.45 -5.49 -10.89
CA LEU A 20 -7.65 -4.68 -10.60
C LEU A 20 -8.92 -5.14 -11.34
N GLU A 21 -8.86 -6.25 -12.09
CA GLU A 21 -9.99 -6.68 -12.92
C GLU A 21 -11.30 -6.88 -12.17
N LYS A 22 -11.24 -7.58 -11.03
CA LYS A 22 -12.42 -7.85 -10.20
C LYS A 22 -13.00 -6.56 -9.60
N SER A 23 -12.13 -5.65 -9.14
CA SER A 23 -12.52 -4.36 -8.58
C SER A 23 -13.15 -3.47 -9.64
N SER A 24 -12.53 -3.36 -10.80
CA SER A 24 -13.01 -2.59 -11.95
C SER A 24 -14.39 -3.10 -12.40
N LYS A 25 -14.50 -4.42 -12.68
CA LYS A 25 -15.77 -5.01 -13.12
C LYS A 25 -16.89 -4.82 -12.12
N GLY A 26 -16.63 -5.12 -10.84
CA GLY A 26 -17.63 -4.96 -9.77
C GLY A 26 -18.10 -3.52 -9.60
N PHE A 27 -17.21 -2.55 -9.76
CA PHE A 27 -17.53 -1.13 -9.69
C PHE A 27 -18.38 -0.68 -10.90
N PHE A 28 -17.98 -1.04 -12.12
CA PHE A 28 -18.73 -0.67 -13.33
C PHE A 28 -20.10 -1.31 -13.43
N ASP A 29 -20.23 -2.58 -13.03
CA ASP A 29 -21.52 -3.26 -13.00
C ASP A 29 -22.52 -2.55 -12.09
N LYS A 30 -22.03 -2.01 -10.95
CA LYS A 30 -22.87 -1.24 -10.01
C LYS A 30 -23.23 0.14 -10.58
N ILE A 31 -22.24 0.91 -11.07
CA ILE A 31 -22.50 2.23 -11.70
C ILE A 31 -23.48 2.08 -12.88
N SER A 32 -23.27 1.09 -13.73
CA SER A 32 -24.16 0.88 -14.86
C SER A 32 -25.61 0.65 -14.45
N ARG A 33 -25.84 -0.03 -13.32
CA ARG A 33 -27.21 -0.21 -12.77
C ARG A 33 -27.77 1.10 -12.23
N ALA A 34 -26.95 1.89 -11.55
CA ALA A 34 -27.33 3.17 -10.97
C ALA A 34 -27.83 4.17 -12.04
N VAL A 35 -27.28 4.11 -13.24
CA VAL A 35 -27.64 5.06 -14.34
C VAL A 35 -28.62 4.52 -15.36
N VAL A 36 -29.09 3.26 -15.21
CA VAL A 36 -30.05 2.66 -16.16
C VAL A 36 -31.34 3.46 -16.25
N GLY A 37 -31.70 3.88 -17.46
CA GLY A 37 -32.94 4.62 -17.71
C GLY A 37 -32.89 6.11 -17.35
N LYS A 38 -31.77 6.60 -16.84
CA LYS A 38 -31.56 8.01 -16.47
C LYS A 38 -30.73 8.73 -17.52
N SER A 39 -31.12 9.95 -17.87
CA SER A 39 -30.44 10.77 -18.88
C SER A 39 -29.59 11.90 -18.27
N LYS A 40 -29.83 12.25 -17.01
CA LYS A 40 -29.13 13.31 -16.27
C LYS A 40 -28.56 12.77 -14.98
N VAL A 41 -27.55 13.46 -14.48
CA VAL A 41 -27.05 13.28 -13.11
C VAL A 41 -27.88 14.18 -12.20
N ASP A 42 -28.82 13.59 -11.50
CA ASP A 42 -29.70 14.20 -10.51
C ASP A 42 -29.41 13.63 -9.10
N ASP A 43 -30.12 14.10 -8.10
CA ASP A 43 -29.93 13.68 -6.70
C ASP A 43 -30.08 12.17 -6.54
N GLU A 44 -31.02 11.53 -7.27
CA GLU A 44 -31.20 10.08 -7.23
C GLU A 44 -29.99 9.32 -7.80
N VAL A 45 -29.39 9.83 -8.86
CA VAL A 45 -28.13 9.26 -9.42
C VAL A 45 -26.96 9.44 -8.46
N LEU A 46 -26.90 10.58 -7.77
CA LEU A 46 -25.85 10.86 -6.78
C LEU A 46 -25.98 9.96 -5.55
N ASP A 47 -27.19 9.75 -5.04
CA ASP A 47 -27.46 8.81 -3.93
C ASP A 47 -27.04 7.37 -4.30
N GLU A 48 -27.43 6.90 -5.48
CA GLU A 48 -27.03 5.57 -5.96
C GLU A 48 -25.51 5.47 -6.17
N LEU A 49 -24.85 6.55 -6.61
CA LEU A 49 -23.40 6.60 -6.75
C LEU A 49 -22.70 6.56 -5.38
N GLU A 50 -23.25 7.24 -4.39
CA GLU A 50 -22.76 7.16 -3.00
C GLU A 50 -22.79 5.72 -2.50
N GLU A 51 -23.90 5.01 -2.68
CA GLU A 51 -24.01 3.59 -2.32
C GLU A 51 -22.97 2.72 -3.05
N VAL A 52 -22.72 2.97 -4.33
CA VAL A 52 -21.71 2.23 -5.12
C VAL A 52 -20.31 2.47 -4.58
N LEU A 53 -19.94 3.71 -4.25
CA LEU A 53 -18.63 4.06 -3.70
C LEU A 53 -18.40 3.40 -2.32
N ILE A 54 -19.40 3.48 -1.44
CA ILE A 54 -19.37 2.83 -0.12
C ILE A 54 -19.25 1.31 -0.27
N ALA A 55 -20.06 0.70 -1.14
CA ALA A 55 -20.04 -0.75 -1.41
C ALA A 55 -18.75 -1.23 -2.11
N SER A 56 -17.93 -0.30 -2.58
CA SER A 56 -16.59 -0.56 -3.16
C SER A 56 -15.46 -0.28 -2.17
N ASP A 57 -15.79 -0.08 -0.89
CA ASP A 57 -14.88 0.22 0.23
C ASP A 57 -14.06 1.54 0.06
N VAL A 58 -14.60 2.54 -0.64
CA VAL A 58 -13.98 3.88 -0.70
C VAL A 58 -14.01 4.56 0.67
N GLY A 59 -14.97 4.18 1.54
CA GLY A 59 -15.16 4.77 2.86
C GLY A 59 -16.07 6.00 2.84
N VAL A 60 -16.87 6.16 3.92
CA VAL A 60 -17.92 7.17 3.97
C VAL A 60 -17.40 8.60 3.77
N ASN A 61 -16.36 8.99 4.52
CA ASN A 61 -15.84 10.37 4.46
C ASN A 61 -15.32 10.74 3.06
N THR A 62 -14.58 9.83 2.42
CA THR A 62 -14.05 10.03 1.07
C THR A 62 -15.15 10.01 0.03
N THR A 63 -16.16 9.16 0.21
CA THR A 63 -17.35 9.12 -0.66
C THR A 63 -18.08 10.45 -0.64
N VAL A 64 -18.40 11.01 0.54
CA VAL A 64 -19.03 12.33 0.67
C VAL A 64 -18.24 13.40 -0.08
N LYS A 65 -16.92 13.46 0.10
CA LYS A 65 -16.06 14.41 -0.65
C LYS A 65 -16.17 14.24 -2.17
N ILE A 66 -16.22 13.01 -2.66
CA ILE A 66 -16.34 12.74 -4.10
C ILE A 66 -17.69 13.20 -4.61
N ILE A 67 -18.77 12.90 -3.87
CA ILE A 67 -20.13 13.33 -4.23
C ILE A 67 -20.24 14.86 -4.25
N GLU A 68 -19.81 15.57 -3.20
CA GLU A 68 -19.79 17.03 -3.14
C GLU A 68 -19.05 17.67 -4.33
N ARG A 69 -17.93 17.09 -4.77
CA ARG A 69 -17.20 17.56 -5.95
C ARG A 69 -17.97 17.34 -7.24
N ILE A 70 -18.66 16.23 -7.37
CA ILE A 70 -19.51 15.94 -8.53
C ILE A 70 -20.71 16.89 -8.55
N GLU A 71 -21.38 17.11 -7.42
CA GLU A 71 -22.47 18.07 -7.28
C GLU A 71 -22.05 19.47 -7.71
N ALA A 72 -20.95 19.99 -7.16
CA ALA A 72 -20.39 21.29 -7.53
C ALA A 72 -20.09 21.40 -9.03
N ARG A 73 -19.66 20.28 -9.64
CA ARG A 73 -19.39 20.23 -11.08
C ARG A 73 -20.68 20.21 -11.91
N VAL A 74 -21.70 19.46 -11.49
CA VAL A 74 -23.02 19.42 -12.12
C VAL A 74 -23.69 20.81 -12.07
N GLU A 75 -23.64 21.50 -10.93
CA GLU A 75 -24.15 22.88 -10.78
C GLU A 75 -23.43 23.86 -11.70
N ARG A 76 -22.10 23.79 -11.75
CA ARG A 76 -21.30 24.69 -12.58
C ARG A 76 -21.58 24.50 -14.09
N ASP A 77 -21.61 23.25 -14.53
CA ASP A 77 -21.70 22.89 -15.93
C ASP A 77 -23.19 22.89 -16.42
N LYS A 78 -24.15 23.12 -15.49
CA LYS A 78 -25.61 23.21 -15.66
C LYS A 78 -26.31 21.99 -16.27
N TYR A 79 -25.60 21.12 -16.92
CA TYR A 79 -26.11 19.89 -17.50
C TYR A 79 -24.96 18.87 -17.63
N VAL A 80 -25.10 17.76 -16.93
CA VAL A 80 -24.21 16.61 -17.05
C VAL A 80 -25.09 15.40 -17.33
N ASN A 81 -24.83 14.74 -18.44
CA ASN A 81 -25.52 13.50 -18.79
C ASN A 81 -24.80 12.30 -18.14
N THR A 82 -25.54 11.22 -17.96
CA THR A 82 -25.02 10.00 -17.32
C THR A 82 -23.88 9.35 -18.12
N SER A 83 -23.73 9.64 -19.41
CA SER A 83 -22.62 9.11 -20.22
C SER A 83 -21.27 9.78 -19.90
N GLU A 84 -21.30 10.97 -19.27
CA GLU A 84 -20.11 11.73 -18.85
C GLU A 84 -19.67 11.38 -17.42
N LEU A 85 -20.53 10.71 -16.65
CA LEU A 85 -20.29 10.42 -15.23
C LEU A 85 -18.99 9.64 -15.01
N ASP A 86 -18.69 8.64 -15.83
CA ASP A 86 -17.43 7.88 -15.75
C ASP A 86 -16.19 8.79 -15.86
N LYS A 87 -16.25 9.78 -16.76
CA LYS A 87 -15.16 10.72 -16.98
C LYS A 87 -15.00 11.64 -15.78
N ILE A 88 -16.12 12.16 -15.27
CA ILE A 88 -16.13 13.05 -14.11
C ILE A 88 -15.59 12.32 -12.86
N LEU A 89 -16.09 11.13 -12.59
CA LEU A 89 -15.60 10.29 -11.49
C LEU A 89 -14.09 10.05 -11.57
N ARG A 90 -13.61 9.69 -12.74
CA ARG A 90 -12.18 9.47 -12.98
C ARG A 90 -11.36 10.73 -12.68
N GLU A 91 -11.81 11.88 -13.15
CA GLU A 91 -11.14 13.15 -12.97
C GLU A 91 -11.13 13.57 -11.49
N GLU A 92 -12.26 13.46 -10.79
CA GLU A 92 -12.35 13.84 -9.37
C GLU A 92 -11.57 12.89 -8.46
N ILE A 93 -11.58 11.58 -8.72
CA ILE A 93 -10.78 10.61 -7.96
C ILE A 93 -9.29 10.81 -8.24
N SER A 94 -8.89 11.08 -9.50
CA SER A 94 -7.49 11.39 -9.82
C SER A 94 -7.03 12.66 -9.10
N ALA A 95 -7.84 13.71 -9.11
CA ALA A 95 -7.55 14.96 -8.41
C ALA A 95 -7.39 14.70 -6.89
N LEU A 96 -8.31 13.92 -6.29
CA LEU A 96 -8.26 13.58 -4.87
C LEU A 96 -6.97 12.83 -4.48
N LEU A 97 -6.52 11.87 -5.30
CA LEU A 97 -5.29 11.13 -5.06
C LEU A 97 -4.02 12.01 -5.20
N LEU A 98 -4.06 13.04 -6.06
CA LEU A 98 -2.97 13.99 -6.27
C LEU A 98 -2.88 15.04 -5.16
N GLU A 99 -3.99 15.31 -4.44
CA GLU A 99 -4.00 16.26 -3.32
C GLU A 99 -3.21 15.79 -2.09
N ASN A 100 -2.92 14.48 -2.01
CA ASN A 100 -2.01 13.99 -0.98
C ASN A 100 -0.61 14.58 -1.25
N PRO A 101 -0.06 15.44 -0.35
CA PRO A 101 1.20 16.14 -0.58
C PRO A 101 2.40 15.18 -0.73
N HIS A 102 2.22 13.93 -0.35
CA HIS A 102 3.22 12.88 -0.44
C HIS A 102 2.97 11.88 -1.59
N SER A 103 2.05 12.18 -2.51
CA SER A 103 1.67 11.30 -3.64
C SER A 103 2.83 10.97 -4.60
N GLN A 104 3.88 11.82 -4.64
CA GLN A 104 5.09 11.61 -5.44
C GLN A 104 6.24 11.07 -4.58
N THR A 105 6.11 9.88 -4.04
CA THR A 105 7.16 9.28 -3.22
C THR A 105 8.28 8.70 -4.07
N LYS A 106 9.52 9.10 -3.77
CA LYS A 106 10.72 8.40 -4.28
C LYS A 106 10.77 6.99 -3.66
N ASN A 107 11.33 6.04 -4.39
CA ASN A 107 11.46 4.68 -3.90
C ASN A 107 12.23 4.62 -2.56
N ILE A 108 13.40 5.26 -2.50
CA ILE A 108 14.19 5.49 -1.27
C ILE A 108 14.92 6.84 -1.36
N ASP A 109 15.35 7.36 -0.22
CA ASP A 109 16.30 8.46 -0.15
C ASP A 109 17.72 7.91 -0.16
N GLU A 110 18.39 7.95 -1.30
CA GLU A 110 19.75 7.42 -1.50
C GLU A 110 20.83 8.18 -0.70
N THR A 111 20.49 9.34 -0.14
CA THR A 111 21.41 10.07 0.74
C THR A 111 21.51 9.45 2.13
N LYS A 112 20.57 8.62 2.52
CA LYS A 112 20.51 7.87 3.79
C LYS A 112 21.09 6.48 3.60
N LYS A 113 22.23 6.18 4.21
CA LYS A 113 22.91 4.89 4.10
C LYS A 113 23.31 4.31 5.44
N PRO A 114 22.75 3.13 5.80
CA PRO A 114 21.66 2.42 5.11
C PRO A 114 20.32 3.13 5.27
N TYR A 115 19.47 3.07 4.21
CA TYR A 115 18.06 3.46 4.31
C TYR A 115 17.30 2.35 5.06
N VAL A 116 16.66 2.67 6.19
CA VAL A 116 16.06 1.70 7.09
C VAL A 116 14.54 1.73 6.96
N ILE A 117 13.96 0.60 6.57
CA ILE A 117 12.52 0.38 6.46
C ILE A 117 12.07 -0.57 7.58
N MET A 118 11.19 -0.12 8.46
CA MET A 118 10.50 -0.94 9.44
C MET A 118 9.13 -1.32 8.91
N VAL A 119 8.89 -2.61 8.67
CA VAL A 119 7.63 -3.10 8.10
C VAL A 119 6.69 -3.53 9.22
N VAL A 120 5.52 -2.89 9.28
CA VAL A 120 4.49 -3.11 10.31
C VAL A 120 3.15 -3.53 9.68
N GLY A 121 2.24 -4.05 10.50
CA GLY A 121 0.90 -4.49 10.06
C GLY A 121 0.48 -5.78 10.74
N VAL A 122 -0.80 -6.14 10.66
CA VAL A 122 -1.32 -7.35 11.31
C VAL A 122 -0.81 -8.63 10.65
N ASN A 123 -0.98 -9.77 11.31
CA ASN A 123 -0.62 -11.06 10.73
C ASN A 123 -1.51 -11.38 9.52
N GLY A 124 -0.92 -11.96 8.47
CA GLY A 124 -1.65 -12.40 7.28
C GLY A 124 -1.84 -11.34 6.19
N VAL A 125 -1.49 -10.07 6.43
CA VAL A 125 -1.61 -9.00 5.41
C VAL A 125 -0.55 -9.06 4.32
N GLY A 126 0.45 -9.95 4.44
CA GLY A 126 1.50 -10.09 3.42
C GLY A 126 2.81 -9.36 3.74
N LYS A 127 3.11 -9.00 5.00
CA LYS A 127 4.37 -8.31 5.38
C LYS A 127 5.61 -9.03 4.85
N THR A 128 5.80 -10.29 5.21
CA THR A 128 6.99 -11.07 4.84
C THR A 128 7.14 -11.22 3.32
N THR A 129 6.02 -11.39 2.60
CA THR A 129 5.99 -11.42 1.13
C THR A 129 6.38 -10.05 0.55
N THR A 130 5.84 -8.96 1.11
CA THR A 130 6.19 -7.59 0.71
C THR A 130 7.68 -7.32 0.91
N ILE A 131 8.24 -7.72 2.05
CA ILE A 131 9.68 -7.60 2.35
C ILE A 131 10.52 -8.33 1.31
N GLY A 132 10.16 -9.59 0.98
CA GLY A 132 10.86 -10.37 -0.03
C GLY A 132 10.82 -9.72 -1.42
N LYS A 133 9.67 -9.21 -1.84
CA LYS A 133 9.51 -8.52 -3.12
C LYS A 133 10.28 -7.19 -3.16
N LEU A 134 10.25 -6.40 -2.08
CA LEU A 134 11.04 -5.17 -1.95
C LEU A 134 12.55 -5.45 -2.00
N ALA A 135 13.00 -6.47 -1.26
CA ALA A 135 14.41 -6.87 -1.28
C ALA A 135 14.87 -7.23 -2.70
N ASN A 136 14.02 -7.94 -3.46
CA ASN A 136 14.30 -8.26 -4.86
C ASN A 136 14.37 -7.00 -5.74
N GLN A 137 13.43 -6.05 -5.57
CA GLN A 137 13.43 -4.80 -6.33
C GLN A 137 14.70 -3.97 -6.06
N PHE A 138 15.08 -3.79 -4.79
CA PHE A 138 16.29 -3.04 -4.44
C PHE A 138 17.57 -3.74 -4.93
N LYS A 139 17.65 -5.07 -4.78
CA LYS A 139 18.78 -5.85 -5.31
C LYS A 139 18.89 -5.74 -6.82
N SER A 140 17.77 -5.79 -7.55
CA SER A 140 17.78 -5.65 -9.01
C SER A 140 18.25 -4.27 -9.49
N GLN A 141 18.14 -3.25 -8.64
CA GLN A 141 18.69 -1.91 -8.84
C GLN A 141 20.18 -1.80 -8.47
N GLY A 142 20.80 -2.90 -8.05
CA GLY A 142 22.22 -2.96 -7.66
C GLY A 142 22.50 -2.57 -6.21
N LEU A 143 21.45 -2.38 -5.38
CA LEU A 143 21.61 -1.99 -3.99
C LEU A 143 21.91 -3.21 -3.10
N LYS A 144 22.76 -3.00 -2.09
CA LYS A 144 23.05 -3.99 -1.05
C LYS A 144 21.97 -3.95 0.01
N VAL A 145 21.21 -5.04 0.12
CA VAL A 145 20.06 -5.16 1.06
C VAL A 145 20.40 -6.11 2.19
N VAL A 146 20.02 -5.77 3.42
CA VAL A 146 20.08 -6.64 4.59
C VAL A 146 18.69 -6.78 5.19
N LEU A 147 18.27 -8.01 5.52
CA LEU A 147 17.00 -8.30 6.16
C LEU A 147 17.16 -8.55 7.67
N GLY A 148 16.17 -8.14 8.47
CA GLY A 148 16.09 -8.43 9.90
C GLY A 148 14.80 -9.17 10.25
N ALA A 149 14.92 -10.36 10.88
CA ALA A 149 13.79 -11.21 11.24
C ALA A 149 13.27 -10.86 12.65
N GLY A 150 12.55 -9.73 12.77
CA GLY A 150 12.06 -9.24 14.07
C GLY A 150 10.74 -9.87 14.55
N ASP A 151 10.02 -10.68 13.75
CA ASP A 151 8.87 -11.48 14.25
C ASP A 151 9.36 -12.78 14.93
N THR A 152 10.10 -12.61 16.03
CA THR A 152 10.82 -13.70 16.73
C THR A 152 9.93 -14.72 17.41
N PHE A 153 8.65 -14.41 17.59
CA PHE A 153 7.69 -15.30 18.27
C PHE A 153 6.93 -16.23 17.32
N ARG A 154 7.17 -16.12 16.00
CA ARG A 154 6.54 -16.96 14.98
C ARG A 154 7.60 -17.66 14.12
N ALA A 155 7.87 -18.93 14.46
CA ALA A 155 8.84 -19.75 13.71
C ALA A 155 8.58 -19.71 12.20
N ALA A 156 7.34 -19.93 11.78
CA ALA A 156 6.95 -19.91 10.38
C ALA A 156 7.19 -18.55 9.70
N ALA A 157 7.14 -17.43 10.42
CA ALA A 157 7.45 -16.11 9.84
C ALA A 157 8.96 -15.94 9.62
N VAL A 158 9.76 -16.35 10.60
CA VAL A 158 11.23 -16.34 10.47
C VAL A 158 11.67 -17.27 9.34
N ASP A 159 11.15 -18.50 9.28
CA ASP A 159 11.47 -19.47 8.23
C ASP A 159 11.08 -18.96 6.84
N GLN A 160 9.90 -18.34 6.74
CA GLN A 160 9.45 -17.72 5.49
C GLN A 160 10.38 -16.59 5.04
N LEU A 161 10.85 -15.76 5.97
CA LEU A 161 11.79 -14.68 5.64
C LEU A 161 13.16 -15.22 5.23
N VAL A 162 13.61 -16.31 5.84
CA VAL A 162 14.83 -17.03 5.44
C VAL A 162 14.72 -17.54 3.99
N ILE A 163 13.60 -18.19 3.65
CA ILE A 163 13.33 -18.63 2.27
C ILE A 163 13.39 -17.45 1.29
N TRP A 164 12.80 -16.32 1.64
CA TRP A 164 12.88 -15.11 0.82
C TRP A 164 14.32 -14.59 0.69
N SER A 165 15.08 -14.54 1.80
CA SER A 165 16.50 -14.15 1.81
C SER A 165 17.34 -15.01 0.85
N GLU A 166 17.18 -16.33 0.90
CA GLU A 166 17.86 -17.29 0.03
C GLU A 166 17.43 -17.13 -1.42
N ARG A 167 16.13 -17.03 -1.68
CA ARG A 167 15.58 -16.87 -3.04
C ARG A 167 16.04 -15.59 -3.72
N VAL A 168 16.10 -14.49 -2.97
CA VAL A 168 16.59 -13.20 -3.46
C VAL A 168 18.13 -13.15 -3.43
N GLY A 169 18.78 -13.95 -2.57
CA GLY A 169 20.23 -13.95 -2.36
C GLY A 169 20.70 -12.67 -1.66
N VAL A 170 20.06 -12.31 -0.55
CA VAL A 170 20.44 -11.19 0.33
C VAL A 170 20.66 -11.71 1.75
N PRO A 171 21.59 -11.13 2.54
CA PRO A 171 21.83 -11.55 3.93
C PRO A 171 20.63 -11.27 4.82
N ILE A 172 20.46 -12.13 5.83
CA ILE A 172 19.44 -11.99 6.87
C ILE A 172 20.08 -12.11 8.25
N VAL A 173 19.67 -11.23 9.17
CA VAL A 173 20.00 -11.31 10.59
C VAL A 173 18.80 -11.85 11.35
N LYS A 174 19.02 -12.94 12.08
CA LYS A 174 18.01 -13.60 12.94
C LYS A 174 18.63 -14.04 14.24
N GLN A 175 17.82 -14.19 15.27
CA GLN A 175 18.19 -14.74 16.57
C GLN A 175 17.33 -15.96 16.89
N ASN A 176 17.55 -16.55 18.07
CA ASN A 176 16.74 -17.67 18.54
C ASN A 176 15.27 -17.29 18.71
N MET A 177 14.39 -18.27 18.59
CA MET A 177 12.95 -18.08 18.85
C MET A 177 12.72 -17.46 20.23
N GLY A 178 11.84 -16.47 20.30
CA GLY A 178 11.51 -15.75 21.52
C GLY A 178 12.53 -14.70 21.98
N SER A 179 13.60 -14.47 21.20
CA SER A 179 14.52 -13.36 21.44
C SER A 179 13.77 -12.01 21.36
N ASP A 180 14.33 -11.00 22.00
CA ASP A 180 13.78 -9.64 21.94
C ASP A 180 13.84 -9.08 20.51
N PRO A 181 12.69 -8.75 19.88
CA PRO A 181 12.66 -8.14 18.53
C PRO A 181 13.56 -6.91 18.37
N ALA A 182 13.68 -6.11 19.44
CA ALA A 182 14.55 -4.94 19.44
C ALA A 182 16.04 -5.29 19.36
N SER A 183 16.47 -6.44 19.93
CA SER A 183 17.85 -6.89 19.78
C SER A 183 18.15 -7.38 18.37
N VAL A 184 17.18 -8.02 17.69
CA VAL A 184 17.32 -8.38 16.27
C VAL A 184 17.48 -7.13 15.41
N ALA A 185 16.67 -6.10 15.66
CA ALA A 185 16.76 -4.84 14.93
C ALA A 185 18.13 -4.15 15.15
N PHE A 186 18.63 -4.16 16.37
CA PHE A 186 19.94 -3.62 16.72
C PHE A 186 21.08 -4.34 15.97
N ASP A 187 21.11 -5.67 16.06
CA ASP A 187 22.14 -6.48 15.40
C ASP A 187 22.05 -6.35 13.87
N THR A 188 20.84 -6.23 13.32
CA THR A 188 20.64 -6.03 11.89
C THR A 188 21.26 -4.71 11.44
N LEU A 189 21.01 -3.62 12.16
CA LEU A 189 21.56 -2.31 11.80
C LEU A 189 23.08 -2.29 11.96
N GLN A 190 23.61 -2.85 13.06
CA GLN A 190 25.07 -2.94 13.22
C GLN A 190 25.73 -3.74 12.09
N SER A 191 25.16 -4.90 11.74
CA SER A 191 25.63 -5.71 10.63
C SER A 191 25.57 -4.96 9.31
N ALA A 192 24.47 -4.24 9.03
CA ALA A 192 24.28 -3.46 7.82
C ALA A 192 25.29 -2.31 7.68
N VAL A 193 25.54 -1.57 8.77
CA VAL A 193 26.58 -0.52 8.81
C VAL A 193 27.96 -1.10 8.53
N ALA A 194 28.31 -2.22 9.19
CA ALA A 194 29.61 -2.87 9.01
C ALA A 194 29.83 -3.39 7.57
N GLN A 195 28.75 -3.77 6.88
CA GLN A 195 28.80 -4.27 5.49
C GLN A 195 28.64 -3.17 4.43
N ASN A 196 28.48 -1.90 4.84
CA ASN A 196 28.14 -0.79 3.95
C ASN A 196 26.91 -1.11 3.10
N ALA A 197 25.84 -1.59 3.74
CA ALA A 197 24.56 -1.85 3.09
C ALA A 197 23.89 -0.52 2.65
N ASP A 198 23.13 -0.58 1.57
CA ASP A 198 22.37 0.56 1.08
C ASP A 198 20.96 0.59 1.71
N VAL A 199 20.36 -0.60 1.94
CA VAL A 199 18.99 -0.73 2.45
C VAL A 199 18.92 -1.78 3.54
N VAL A 200 18.17 -1.50 4.60
CA VAL A 200 17.78 -2.46 5.65
C VAL A 200 16.27 -2.57 5.69
N ILE A 201 15.74 -3.80 5.71
CA ILE A 201 14.31 -4.05 5.87
C ILE A 201 14.11 -4.95 7.07
N ILE A 202 13.33 -4.49 8.05
CA ILE A 202 13.07 -5.22 9.30
C ILE A 202 11.62 -5.67 9.33
N ASP A 203 11.41 -6.99 9.40
CA ASP A 203 10.09 -7.59 9.68
C ASP A 203 9.75 -7.40 11.15
N THR A 204 8.46 -7.24 11.47
CA THR A 204 7.98 -7.09 12.83
C THR A 204 6.76 -7.98 13.09
N ALA A 205 6.49 -8.25 14.38
CA ALA A 205 5.29 -8.94 14.79
C ALA A 205 4.02 -8.17 14.40
N GLY A 206 2.90 -8.91 14.23
CA GLY A 206 1.61 -8.32 13.84
C GLY A 206 0.43 -8.80 14.70
N ARG A 207 0.63 -9.07 15.99
CA ARG A 207 -0.39 -9.62 16.90
C ARG A 207 -1.31 -8.55 17.46
N LEU A 208 -2.23 -8.04 16.68
CA LEU A 208 -3.10 -6.92 17.06
C LEU A 208 -4.08 -7.26 18.20
N HIS A 209 -4.38 -8.55 18.45
CA HIS A 209 -5.22 -8.97 19.58
C HIS A 209 -4.61 -8.59 20.95
N ASN A 210 -3.29 -8.39 21.03
CA ASN A 210 -2.59 -7.82 22.18
C ASN A 210 -2.02 -6.44 21.82
N LYS A 211 -2.90 -5.52 21.48
CA LYS A 211 -2.58 -4.21 20.91
C LYS A 211 -1.54 -3.44 21.73
N ILE A 212 -1.73 -3.33 23.04
CA ILE A 212 -0.85 -2.53 23.92
C ILE A 212 0.58 -3.09 23.88
N ASN A 213 0.74 -4.40 24.00
CA ASN A 213 2.06 -5.02 23.97
C ASN A 213 2.73 -4.88 22.61
N LEU A 214 1.98 -5.06 21.52
CA LEU A 214 2.51 -4.86 20.16
C LEU A 214 3.00 -3.43 19.95
N MET A 215 2.20 -2.43 20.35
CA MET A 215 2.57 -1.03 20.19
C MET A 215 3.80 -0.65 21.03
N ASN A 216 3.90 -1.17 22.24
CA ASN A 216 5.08 -1.01 23.10
C ASN A 216 6.33 -1.66 22.48
N GLU A 217 6.18 -2.86 21.90
CA GLU A 217 7.24 -3.58 21.19
C GLU A 217 7.74 -2.78 19.97
N LEU A 218 6.84 -2.31 19.12
CA LEU A 218 7.19 -1.50 17.95
C LEU A 218 7.89 -0.19 18.34
N SER A 219 7.39 0.49 19.37
CA SER A 219 8.03 1.70 19.90
C SER A 219 9.42 1.40 20.50
N LYS A 220 9.62 0.23 21.11
CA LYS A 220 10.92 -0.21 21.61
C LYS A 220 11.90 -0.47 20.46
N ILE A 221 11.44 -1.18 19.41
CA ILE A 221 12.24 -1.44 18.20
C ILE A 221 12.73 -0.11 17.62
N LYS A 222 11.84 0.86 17.41
CA LYS A 222 12.19 2.20 16.89
C LYS A 222 13.26 2.87 17.74
N ARG A 223 13.07 2.93 19.06
CA ARG A 223 14.05 3.55 20.00
C ARG A 223 15.41 2.86 19.98
N VAL A 224 15.45 1.54 19.77
CA VAL A 224 16.70 0.79 19.72
C VAL A 224 17.41 1.01 18.38
N MET A 225 16.69 1.09 17.28
CA MET A 225 17.27 1.50 15.98
C MET A 225 17.95 2.85 16.06
N GLN A 226 17.33 3.83 16.74
CA GLN A 226 17.86 5.18 16.90
C GLN A 226 19.18 5.25 17.71
N LYS A 227 19.50 4.21 18.48
CA LYS A 227 20.80 4.10 19.16
C LYS A 227 21.94 3.77 18.20
N VAL A 228 21.65 3.14 17.06
CA VAL A 228 22.62 2.80 16.03
C VAL A 228 22.67 3.89 14.96
N LEU A 229 21.50 4.30 14.50
CA LEU A 229 21.31 5.35 13.50
C LEU A 229 20.23 6.33 14.02
N PRO A 230 20.60 7.56 14.43
CA PRO A 230 19.67 8.49 15.10
C PRO A 230 18.38 8.79 14.32
N GLU A 231 18.42 8.73 13.00
CA GLU A 231 17.28 8.99 12.12
C GLU A 231 16.46 7.74 11.75
N ALA A 232 16.89 6.54 12.21
CA ALA A 232 16.19 5.29 11.90
C ALA A 232 14.93 5.09 12.79
N PRO A 233 13.90 4.42 12.25
CA PRO A 233 13.73 4.03 10.85
C PRO A 233 13.44 5.25 9.97
N HIS A 234 13.97 5.29 8.75
CA HIS A 234 13.69 6.33 7.78
C HIS A 234 12.29 6.19 7.18
N GLU A 235 11.77 4.96 7.18
CA GLU A 235 10.44 4.63 6.71
C GLU A 235 9.78 3.60 7.65
N VAL A 236 8.56 3.90 8.08
CA VAL A 236 7.66 2.94 8.72
C VAL A 236 6.59 2.57 7.69
N LEU A 237 6.77 1.40 7.08
CA LEU A 237 5.89 0.89 6.03
C LEU A 237 4.78 0.04 6.64
N LEU A 238 3.56 0.54 6.64
CA LEU A 238 2.38 -0.22 7.07
C LEU A 238 1.84 -1.03 5.90
N VAL A 239 1.80 -2.35 6.06
CA VAL A 239 1.20 -3.26 5.09
C VAL A 239 -0.25 -3.54 5.49
N LEU A 240 -1.17 -3.31 4.55
CA LEU A 240 -2.61 -3.51 4.70
C LEU A 240 -3.11 -4.50 3.64
N ASP A 241 -4.09 -5.31 4.02
CA ASP A 241 -4.77 -6.24 3.11
C ASP A 241 -5.99 -5.55 2.50
N GLY A 242 -5.94 -5.24 1.21
CA GLY A 242 -7.02 -4.57 0.48
C GLY A 242 -8.32 -5.39 0.42
N SER A 243 -8.27 -6.70 0.62
CA SER A 243 -9.46 -7.54 0.65
C SER A 243 -10.30 -7.39 1.92
N THR A 244 -9.74 -6.79 2.98
CA THR A 244 -10.41 -6.61 4.28
C THR A 244 -11.31 -5.37 4.35
N GLY A 245 -11.29 -4.51 3.31
CA GLY A 245 -12.15 -3.33 3.22
C GLY A 245 -12.02 -2.41 4.43
N GLN A 246 -13.14 -2.09 5.10
CA GLN A 246 -13.16 -1.17 6.24
C GLN A 246 -12.26 -1.57 7.42
N ASN A 247 -11.93 -2.85 7.58
CA ASN A 247 -10.97 -3.28 8.60
C ASN A 247 -9.56 -2.72 8.33
N ALA A 248 -9.19 -2.48 7.07
CA ALA A 248 -7.91 -1.86 6.74
C ALA A 248 -7.82 -0.42 7.25
N PHE A 249 -8.92 0.34 7.25
CA PHE A 249 -8.98 1.70 7.82
C PHE A 249 -8.73 1.69 9.33
N GLU A 250 -9.38 0.77 10.05
CA GLU A 250 -9.19 0.67 11.50
C GLU A 250 -7.74 0.27 11.84
N GLN A 251 -7.14 -0.64 11.06
CA GLN A 251 -5.73 -1.00 11.21
C GLN A 251 -4.83 0.21 10.94
N ALA A 252 -5.05 0.95 9.84
CA ALA A 252 -4.29 2.14 9.50
C ALA A 252 -4.32 3.16 10.65
N LYS A 253 -5.51 3.45 11.19
CA LYS A 253 -5.71 4.35 12.33
C LYS A 253 -4.90 3.92 13.56
N GLN A 254 -4.94 2.63 13.89
CA GLN A 254 -4.27 2.10 15.08
C GLN A 254 -2.76 2.12 14.97
N PHE A 255 -2.22 1.70 13.83
CA PHE A 255 -0.77 1.69 13.60
C PHE A 255 -0.21 3.10 13.49
N THR A 256 -0.89 4.01 12.78
CA THR A 256 -0.47 5.41 12.65
C THR A 256 -0.36 6.11 14.00
N ALA A 257 -1.33 5.89 14.88
CA ALA A 257 -1.31 6.45 16.23
C ALA A 257 -0.14 5.96 17.10
N ALA A 258 0.42 4.78 16.79
CA ALA A 258 1.41 4.12 17.65
C ALA A 258 2.84 4.16 17.10
N THR A 259 3.04 4.21 15.79
CA THR A 259 4.36 4.00 15.16
C THR A 259 4.78 5.09 14.20
N GLU A 260 4.00 6.16 14.05
CA GLU A 260 4.27 7.24 13.09
C GLU A 260 4.49 6.68 11.67
N VAL A 261 3.48 5.97 11.14
CA VAL A 261 3.52 5.40 9.78
C VAL A 261 3.84 6.48 8.77
N THR A 262 4.80 6.23 7.90
CA THR A 262 5.26 7.19 6.87
C THR A 262 4.90 6.77 5.45
N ALA A 263 4.59 5.48 5.23
CA ALA A 263 4.19 4.95 3.93
C ALA A 263 3.26 3.74 4.09
N LEU A 264 2.42 3.51 3.09
CA LEU A 264 1.49 2.39 3.03
C LEU A 264 1.82 1.45 1.88
N ALA A 265 1.63 0.14 2.11
CA ALA A 265 1.57 -0.88 1.08
C ALA A 265 0.21 -1.58 1.15
N VAL A 266 -0.57 -1.53 0.08
CA VAL A 266 -1.87 -2.21 0.01
C VAL A 266 -1.75 -3.46 -0.85
N THR A 267 -1.94 -4.63 -0.24
CA THR A 267 -1.73 -5.94 -0.85
C THR A 267 -3.05 -6.61 -1.25
N LYS A 268 -2.97 -7.72 -2.00
CA LYS A 268 -4.10 -8.61 -2.35
C LYS A 268 -5.22 -7.92 -3.15
N LEU A 269 -4.88 -6.92 -3.93
CA LEU A 269 -5.86 -6.21 -4.77
C LEU A 269 -6.42 -7.12 -5.88
N ASP A 270 -5.66 -8.12 -6.33
CA ASP A 270 -6.06 -9.13 -7.32
C ASP A 270 -7.16 -10.09 -6.84
N GLY A 271 -7.27 -10.25 -5.53
CA GLY A 271 -8.26 -11.12 -4.89
C GLY A 271 -9.64 -10.48 -4.63
N THR A 272 -9.78 -9.16 -4.77
CA THR A 272 -10.92 -8.41 -4.25
C THR A 272 -11.66 -7.58 -5.27
N ALA A 273 -12.97 -7.38 -5.05
CA ALA A 273 -13.78 -6.35 -5.72
C ALA A 273 -13.79 -5.00 -4.95
N LYS A 274 -12.94 -4.85 -3.93
CA LYS A 274 -12.91 -3.76 -2.96
C LYS A 274 -11.71 -2.82 -3.15
N GLY A 275 -11.23 -2.65 -4.39
CA GLY A 275 -10.07 -1.81 -4.72
C GLY A 275 -10.23 -0.33 -4.35
N GLY A 276 -11.45 0.14 -4.11
CA GLY A 276 -11.74 1.49 -3.63
C GLY A 276 -11.08 1.83 -2.28
N VAL A 277 -10.73 0.80 -1.49
CA VAL A 277 -10.00 0.96 -0.23
C VAL A 277 -8.70 1.78 -0.38
N VAL A 278 -8.02 1.68 -1.53
CA VAL A 278 -6.79 2.45 -1.82
C VAL A 278 -7.09 3.95 -1.86
N ILE A 279 -8.22 4.33 -2.50
CA ILE A 279 -8.67 5.72 -2.61
C ILE A 279 -8.97 6.29 -1.23
N GLY A 280 -9.80 5.58 -0.46
CA GLY A 280 -10.23 6.04 0.85
C GLY A 280 -9.09 6.13 1.86
N ILE A 281 -8.19 5.16 1.91
CA ILE A 281 -7.05 5.18 2.82
C ILE A 281 -6.09 6.32 2.47
N SER A 282 -5.82 6.54 1.17
CA SER A 282 -4.96 7.64 0.72
C SER A 282 -5.53 9.00 1.13
N ASP A 283 -6.83 9.23 0.94
CA ASP A 283 -7.49 10.48 1.30
C ASP A 283 -7.59 10.67 2.82
N GLN A 284 -8.04 9.65 3.57
CA GLN A 284 -8.37 9.80 4.98
C GLN A 284 -7.14 9.98 5.88
N PHE A 285 -6.04 9.30 5.59
CA PHE A 285 -4.86 9.31 6.47
C PHE A 285 -3.78 10.28 6.01
N GLN A 286 -3.84 10.80 4.78
CA GLN A 286 -2.83 11.68 4.21
C GLN A 286 -1.41 11.09 4.27
N ILE A 287 -1.33 9.75 4.36
CA ILE A 287 -0.10 8.96 4.29
C ILE A 287 0.00 8.42 2.87
N PRO A 288 1.16 8.54 2.19
CA PRO A 288 1.28 8.07 0.82
C PRO A 288 1.08 6.56 0.73
N VAL A 289 0.19 6.13 -0.15
CA VAL A 289 0.24 4.76 -0.66
C VAL A 289 1.47 4.68 -1.56
N LYS A 290 2.49 3.93 -1.12
CA LYS A 290 3.76 3.82 -1.82
C LYS A 290 3.83 2.58 -2.69
N TYR A 291 3.24 1.48 -2.23
CA TYR A 291 3.25 0.21 -2.94
C TYR A 291 1.85 -0.40 -3.01
N ILE A 292 1.59 -1.10 -4.12
CA ILE A 292 0.40 -1.93 -4.29
C ILE A 292 0.81 -3.34 -4.70
N GLY A 293 0.15 -4.35 -4.09
CA GLY A 293 0.32 -5.75 -4.41
C GLY A 293 -0.87 -6.24 -5.25
N VAL A 294 -0.59 -6.63 -6.49
CA VAL A 294 -1.59 -6.97 -7.51
C VAL A 294 -1.51 -8.43 -7.96
N GLY A 295 -0.79 -9.28 -7.19
CA GLY A 295 -0.63 -10.71 -7.45
C GLY A 295 0.51 -11.33 -6.65
N GLU A 296 0.80 -12.60 -6.94
CA GLU A 296 1.76 -13.43 -6.17
C GLU A 296 3.21 -13.38 -6.69
N LYS A 297 3.45 -12.97 -7.93
CA LYS A 297 4.77 -12.94 -8.53
C LYS A 297 5.66 -11.87 -7.88
N MET A 298 6.98 -11.98 -8.09
CA MET A 298 7.97 -10.98 -7.61
C MET A 298 7.65 -9.57 -8.10
N GLU A 299 7.23 -9.47 -9.35
CA GLU A 299 6.94 -8.23 -10.10
C GLU A 299 5.57 -7.63 -9.74
N ASP A 300 4.71 -8.38 -9.03
CA ASP A 300 3.35 -7.96 -8.69
C ASP A 300 3.28 -7.03 -7.47
N LEU A 301 4.42 -6.59 -6.93
CA LEU A 301 4.49 -5.46 -6.01
C LEU A 301 4.99 -4.25 -6.81
N GLN A 302 4.14 -3.25 -6.98
CA GLN A 302 4.43 -2.09 -7.82
C GLN A 302 4.47 -0.81 -6.99
N LEU A 303 5.28 0.16 -7.43
CA LEU A 303 5.15 1.54 -6.93
C LEU A 303 3.78 2.07 -7.32
N PHE A 304 3.11 2.69 -6.37
CA PHE A 304 1.80 3.27 -6.61
C PHE A 304 1.91 4.53 -7.47
N ASN A 305 1.15 4.55 -8.55
CA ASN A 305 0.91 5.71 -9.38
C ASN A 305 -0.60 5.94 -9.45
N GLY A 306 -1.06 7.06 -8.89
CA GLY A 306 -2.49 7.37 -8.78
C GLY A 306 -3.20 7.44 -10.13
N GLU A 307 -2.57 8.03 -11.17
CA GLU A 307 -3.15 8.12 -12.51
C GLU A 307 -3.27 6.74 -13.16
N GLU A 308 -2.19 5.93 -13.12
CA GLU A 308 -2.20 4.58 -13.68
C GLU A 308 -3.19 3.66 -12.94
N PHE A 309 -3.31 3.83 -11.60
CA PHE A 309 -4.28 3.12 -10.79
C PHE A 309 -5.72 3.48 -11.20
N VAL A 310 -6.05 4.77 -11.30
CA VAL A 310 -7.38 5.22 -11.73
C VAL A 310 -7.68 4.78 -13.15
N ASP A 311 -6.72 4.86 -14.06
CA ASP A 311 -6.87 4.36 -15.42
C ASP A 311 -7.19 2.87 -15.48
N SER A 312 -6.53 2.06 -14.67
CA SER A 312 -6.76 0.61 -14.60
C SER A 312 -8.06 0.27 -13.87
N PHE A 313 -8.38 1.03 -12.81
CA PHE A 313 -9.62 0.86 -12.03
C PHE A 313 -10.86 1.24 -12.86
N PHE A 314 -10.77 2.27 -13.69
CA PHE A 314 -11.85 2.74 -14.59
C PHE A 314 -11.77 2.15 -16.01
N LYS A 315 -10.97 1.11 -16.22
CA LYS A 315 -10.86 0.47 -17.53
C LYS A 315 -12.13 -0.32 -17.85
N LYS A 316 -12.91 0.17 -18.85
CA LYS A 316 -14.05 -0.60 -19.40
C LYS A 316 -13.52 -1.88 -20.06
N ARG A 317 -13.99 -3.00 -19.60
CA ARG A 317 -13.67 -4.31 -20.17
C ARG A 317 -14.88 -4.83 -20.93
N LYS A 318 -14.64 -5.25 -22.17
CA LYS A 318 -15.65 -5.83 -23.05
C LYS A 318 -15.99 -7.24 -22.60
#